data_aa3317a3bde425e895eb4dc377803297
#
_entry.id   aa3317a3bde425e895eb4dc377803297
#
_cell.length_a   1.000
_cell.length_b   1.000
_cell.length_c   1.000
_cell.angle_alpha   90.00
_cell.angle_beta   90.00
_cell.angle_gamma   90.00
#
_symmetry.space_group_name_H-M   'P 1'
#
loop_
_entity.id
_entity.type
_entity.pdbx_description
1 polymer ?
#
loop_
_entity_poly.entity_id
_entity_poly.type
_entity_poly.pdbx_seq_one_letter_code
_entity_poly.pdbx_strand_id
1 'polypeptide(L)'
;PWGLRVEAESPLTVLTVVRGDVWIVPDDGRPLCLRPGDVALTHGSGHYTVADDPATRPDILILPGQRCYSRDGQAPEAPLSQGVRTWGNDPDGTSVMLVGAYEAMSEVSDRLLRALPPVLSLAADEWDCALVPVLCQEVVKDDPGQTAVLDRLLDLVLVAFLRAWFARPDAGAPGWYTAQADPIVGRALRLMQTNPAHPWTLESLAREASVSRASFA
;
A
#
# COMPACT_ATOMS: atom_id res chain seq x y z
N PRO A 1 -21.99 -14.37 -5.19
CA PRO A 1 -21.46 -13.03 -5.53
C PRO A 1 -21.39 -12.17 -4.26
N TRP A 2 -20.37 -11.36 -4.15
CA TRP A 2 -20.18 -10.40 -3.06
C TRP A 2 -19.50 -9.14 -3.59
N GLY A 3 -19.81 -7.98 -3.04
CA GLY A 3 -19.21 -6.72 -3.43
C GLY A 3 -19.27 -5.70 -2.30
N LEU A 4 -18.17 -4.94 -2.19
CA LEU A 4 -17.96 -3.89 -1.20
C LEU A 4 -17.72 -2.58 -1.94
N ARG A 5 -18.49 -1.55 -1.68
CA ARG A 5 -18.21 -0.20 -2.13
C ARG A 5 -17.37 0.52 -1.07
N VAL A 6 -16.19 0.95 -1.43
CA VAL A 6 -15.27 1.64 -0.53
C VAL A 6 -15.31 3.14 -0.83
N GLU A 7 -15.84 3.90 0.11
CA GLU A 7 -15.85 5.36 0.14
C GLU A 7 -15.13 5.88 1.40
N ALA A 8 -14.36 4.99 2.04
CA ALA A 8 -13.49 5.35 3.13
C ALA A 8 -12.36 6.24 2.59
N GLU A 9 -12.23 7.44 3.11
CA GLU A 9 -11.17 8.39 2.76
C GLU A 9 -9.85 8.05 3.46
N SER A 10 -9.41 6.78 3.37
CA SER A 10 -8.11 6.38 3.91
C SER A 10 -7.01 6.92 3.02
N PRO A 11 -6.01 7.65 3.55
CA PRO A 11 -4.91 8.18 2.75
C PRO A 11 -4.17 7.10 1.96
N LEU A 12 -4.07 5.90 2.51
CA LEU A 12 -3.44 4.76 1.89
C LEU A 12 -4.04 3.46 2.43
N THR A 13 -4.35 2.53 1.54
CA THR A 13 -4.78 1.17 1.89
C THR A 13 -3.91 0.15 1.17
N VAL A 14 -3.44 -0.84 1.91
CA VAL A 14 -2.74 -2.03 1.41
C VAL A 14 -3.73 -3.18 1.41
N LEU A 15 -3.88 -3.87 0.29
CA LEU A 15 -4.76 -5.02 0.14
C LEU A 15 -3.97 -6.19 -0.44
N THR A 16 -4.05 -7.35 0.18
CA THR A 16 -3.48 -8.60 -0.37
C THR A 16 -4.51 -9.71 -0.34
N VAL A 17 -4.50 -10.54 -1.37
CA VAL A 17 -5.40 -11.68 -1.49
C VAL A 17 -4.75 -12.91 -0.88
N VAL A 18 -5.46 -13.57 0.02
CA VAL A 18 -5.03 -14.80 0.68
C VAL A 18 -5.60 -16.03 -0.02
N ARG A 19 -6.86 -15.94 -0.46
CA ARG A 19 -7.56 -17.02 -1.14
C ARG A 19 -8.59 -16.48 -2.11
N GLY A 20 -8.80 -17.17 -3.23
CA GLY A 20 -9.74 -16.80 -4.29
C GLY A 20 -9.26 -15.59 -5.09
N ASP A 21 -10.03 -15.20 -6.08
CA ASP A 21 -9.77 -14.01 -6.87
C ASP A 21 -10.60 -12.84 -6.33
N VAL A 22 -10.03 -11.63 -6.42
CA VAL A 22 -10.65 -10.39 -5.95
C VAL A 22 -10.46 -9.31 -7.02
N TRP A 23 -11.51 -8.61 -7.36
CA TRP A 23 -11.47 -7.49 -8.29
C TRP A 23 -11.49 -6.15 -7.55
N ILE A 24 -10.60 -5.26 -7.91
CA ILE A 24 -10.67 -3.83 -7.56
C ILE A 24 -11.18 -3.10 -8.81
N VAL A 25 -12.31 -2.43 -8.67
CA VAL A 25 -12.97 -1.67 -9.74
C VAL A 25 -13.00 -0.19 -9.34
N PRO A 26 -12.00 0.62 -9.74
CA PRO A 26 -12.01 2.05 -9.52
C PRO A 26 -13.14 2.71 -10.31
N ASP A 27 -13.67 3.85 -9.83
CA ASP A 27 -14.64 4.64 -10.59
C ASP A 27 -14.03 5.18 -11.87
N ASP A 28 -12.80 5.66 -11.76
CA ASP A 28 -12.00 6.17 -12.88
C ASP A 28 -10.83 5.22 -13.13
N GLY A 29 -11.02 4.22 -14.01
CA GLY A 29 -9.93 3.31 -14.34
C GLY A 29 -10.39 1.97 -14.88
N ARG A 30 -9.43 1.07 -15.05
CA ARG A 30 -9.70 -0.30 -15.48
C ARG A 30 -9.84 -1.23 -14.26
N PRO A 31 -10.78 -2.18 -14.30
CA PRO A 31 -10.83 -3.24 -13.30
C PRO A 31 -9.51 -4.00 -13.23
N LEU A 32 -9.09 -4.30 -12.01
CA LEU A 32 -7.87 -5.01 -11.69
C LEU A 32 -8.22 -6.30 -10.96
N CYS A 33 -7.81 -7.45 -11.50
CA CYS A 33 -7.95 -8.74 -10.85
C CYS A 33 -6.71 -9.03 -10.01
N LEU A 34 -6.91 -9.34 -8.74
CA LEU A 34 -5.88 -9.80 -7.82
C LEU A 34 -6.09 -11.27 -7.51
N ARG A 35 -5.01 -12.03 -7.53
CA ARG A 35 -4.95 -13.46 -7.19
C ARG A 35 -4.25 -13.68 -5.85
N PRO A 36 -4.32 -14.87 -5.27
CA PRO A 36 -3.61 -15.17 -4.03
C PRO A 36 -2.12 -14.81 -4.09
N GLY A 37 -1.66 -14.00 -3.13
CA GLY A 37 -0.30 -13.49 -3.05
C GLY A 37 -0.08 -12.14 -3.74
N ASP A 38 -1.00 -11.68 -4.60
CA ASP A 38 -0.93 -10.34 -5.17
C ASP A 38 -1.20 -9.29 -4.10
N VAL A 39 -0.58 -8.13 -4.26
CA VAL A 39 -0.79 -6.98 -3.38
C VAL A 39 -1.17 -5.76 -4.22
N ALA A 40 -2.14 -5.02 -3.74
CA ALA A 40 -2.50 -3.71 -4.27
C ALA A 40 -2.36 -2.62 -3.22
N LEU A 41 -2.05 -1.42 -3.69
CA LEU A 41 -2.18 -0.18 -2.94
C LEU A 41 -3.26 0.67 -3.59
N THR A 42 -4.10 1.27 -2.75
CA THR A 42 -5.01 2.35 -3.15
C THR A 42 -4.69 3.58 -2.32
N HIS A 43 -4.72 4.76 -2.90
CA HIS A 43 -4.46 6.00 -2.18
C HIS A 43 -5.29 7.17 -2.73
N GLY A 44 -5.44 8.21 -1.92
CA GLY A 44 -6.22 9.38 -2.28
C GLY A 44 -7.72 9.20 -2.03
N SER A 45 -8.50 10.15 -2.53
CA SER A 45 -9.96 10.20 -2.36
C SER A 45 -10.75 9.41 -3.41
N GLY A 46 -10.09 8.56 -4.18
CA GLY A 46 -10.74 7.74 -5.21
C GLY A 46 -11.62 6.65 -4.57
N HIS A 47 -12.86 6.59 -4.99
CA HIS A 47 -13.77 5.51 -4.58
C HIS A 47 -13.60 4.30 -5.49
N TYR A 48 -13.77 3.11 -4.96
CA TYR A 48 -13.65 1.87 -5.71
C TYR A 48 -14.57 0.77 -5.15
N THR A 49 -14.85 -0.21 -5.97
CA THR A 49 -15.55 -1.43 -5.55
C THR A 49 -14.55 -2.57 -5.44
N VAL A 50 -14.69 -3.40 -4.41
CA VAL A 50 -13.98 -4.67 -4.26
C VAL A 50 -15.02 -5.78 -4.38
N ALA A 51 -14.83 -6.72 -5.29
CA ALA A 51 -15.85 -7.74 -5.59
C ALA A 51 -15.27 -9.06 -6.10
N ASP A 52 -16.09 -10.09 -6.15
CA ASP A 52 -15.77 -11.39 -6.78
C ASP A 52 -15.77 -11.32 -8.31
N ASP A 53 -16.49 -10.37 -8.90
CA ASP A 53 -16.56 -10.13 -10.35
C ASP A 53 -16.71 -8.62 -10.58
N PRO A 54 -16.10 -8.04 -11.63
CA PRO A 54 -16.17 -6.60 -11.89
C PRO A 54 -17.60 -6.10 -12.20
N ALA A 55 -18.52 -6.98 -12.58
CA ALA A 55 -19.92 -6.65 -12.82
C ALA A 55 -20.79 -6.83 -11.56
N THR A 56 -20.28 -7.41 -10.49
CA THR A 56 -21.03 -7.58 -9.24
C THR A 56 -21.35 -6.23 -8.61
N ARG A 57 -22.62 -6.01 -8.32
CA ARG A 57 -23.06 -4.81 -7.61
C ARG A 57 -22.73 -4.92 -6.13
N PRO A 58 -22.14 -3.89 -5.50
CA PRO A 58 -21.82 -3.93 -4.10
C PRO A 58 -23.09 -3.95 -3.22
N ASP A 59 -23.07 -4.82 -2.23
CA ASP A 59 -24.14 -4.95 -1.23
C ASP A 59 -23.81 -4.18 0.05
N ILE A 60 -22.53 -3.96 0.30
CA ILE A 60 -22.01 -3.26 1.49
C ILE A 60 -21.31 -1.99 1.05
N LEU A 61 -21.55 -0.92 1.79
CA LEU A 61 -20.91 0.39 1.68
C LEU A 61 -20.00 0.61 2.87
N ILE A 62 -18.73 0.92 2.63
CA ILE A 62 -17.74 1.27 3.66
C ILE A 62 -17.47 2.77 3.58
N LEU A 63 -17.92 3.49 4.61
CA LEU A 63 -17.80 4.94 4.75
C LEU A 63 -16.58 5.33 5.58
N PRO A 64 -16.19 6.62 5.62
CA PRO A 64 -15.16 7.14 6.50
C PRO A 64 -15.35 6.70 7.96
N GLY A 65 -14.23 6.35 8.61
CA GLY A 65 -14.24 5.76 9.95
C GLY A 65 -14.63 4.28 9.95
N GLN A 66 -14.51 3.59 8.81
CA GLN A 66 -14.77 2.16 8.63
C GLN A 66 -16.20 1.72 9.00
N ARG A 67 -17.15 2.61 8.86
CA ARG A 67 -18.56 2.33 9.13
C ARG A 67 -19.16 1.58 7.95
N CYS A 68 -19.72 0.40 8.22
CA CYS A 68 -20.35 -0.45 7.22
C CYS A 68 -21.85 -0.29 7.22
N TYR A 69 -22.43 -0.13 6.05
CA TYR A 69 -23.86 -0.07 5.82
C TYR A 69 -24.25 -1.02 4.67
N SER A 70 -25.44 -1.56 4.72
CA SER A 70 -26.02 -2.21 3.54
C SER A 70 -26.38 -1.14 2.49
N ARG A 71 -26.60 -1.58 1.27
CA ARG A 71 -26.84 -0.69 0.13
C ARG A 71 -28.04 0.25 0.31
N ASP A 72 -29.02 -0.13 1.10
CA ASP A 72 -30.19 0.67 1.45
C ASP A 72 -29.95 1.68 2.58
N GLY A 73 -28.70 1.79 3.05
CA GLY A 73 -28.29 2.72 4.09
C GLY A 73 -28.59 2.26 5.52
N GLN A 74 -29.00 1.01 5.69
CA GLN A 74 -29.26 0.42 6.99
C GLN A 74 -28.01 -0.29 7.53
N ALA A 75 -27.98 -0.56 8.84
CA ALA A 75 -26.99 -1.46 9.39
C ALA A 75 -27.18 -2.86 8.76
N PRO A 76 -26.10 -3.60 8.46
CA PRO A 76 -26.21 -4.95 7.91
C PRO A 76 -27.10 -5.82 8.80
N GLU A 77 -28.01 -6.60 8.18
CA GLU A 77 -28.94 -7.47 8.90
C GLU A 77 -28.25 -8.51 9.78
N ALA A 78 -27.08 -8.98 9.34
CA ALA A 78 -26.25 -9.91 10.11
C ALA A 78 -24.95 -9.21 10.58
N PRO A 79 -24.44 -9.58 11.79
CA PRO A 79 -23.14 -9.10 12.24
C PRO A 79 -22.06 -9.55 11.24
N LEU A 80 -21.35 -8.59 10.66
CA LEU A 80 -20.23 -8.91 9.75
C LEU A 80 -18.97 -9.35 10.52
N SER A 81 -18.90 -9.15 11.84
CA SER A 81 -17.77 -9.57 12.68
C SER A 81 -17.76 -11.08 12.84
N GLN A 82 -16.64 -11.71 12.48
CA GLN A 82 -16.45 -13.15 12.51
C GLN A 82 -15.28 -13.59 13.41
N GLY A 83 -14.72 -12.66 14.17
CA GLY A 83 -13.61 -12.94 15.08
C GLY A 83 -12.68 -11.74 15.24
N VAL A 84 -11.50 -12.01 15.79
CA VAL A 84 -10.47 -11.01 16.00
C VAL A 84 -10.03 -10.44 14.63
N ARG A 85 -10.26 -9.13 14.43
CA ARG A 85 -9.89 -8.42 13.19
C ARG A 85 -10.39 -9.10 11.92
N THR A 86 -11.45 -9.92 12.03
CA THR A 86 -12.02 -10.66 10.92
C THR A 86 -13.49 -10.29 10.77
N TRP A 87 -13.88 -9.97 9.56
CA TRP A 87 -15.26 -9.66 9.22
C TRP A 87 -15.58 -10.10 7.78
N GLY A 88 -16.82 -10.32 7.50
CA GLY A 88 -17.29 -10.79 6.20
C GLY A 88 -18.71 -11.31 6.26
N ASN A 89 -19.23 -11.66 5.12
CA ASN A 89 -20.59 -12.19 4.96
C ASN A 89 -20.66 -13.73 5.10
N ASP A 90 -19.51 -14.42 5.05
CA ASP A 90 -19.44 -15.87 5.09
C ASP A 90 -18.10 -16.34 5.72
N PRO A 91 -18.11 -17.10 6.84
CA PRO A 91 -16.90 -17.64 7.46
C PRO A 91 -16.13 -18.61 6.56
N ASP A 92 -16.85 -19.31 5.68
CA ASP A 92 -16.30 -20.27 4.71
C ASP A 92 -16.15 -19.66 3.32
N GLY A 93 -16.19 -18.33 3.20
CA GLY A 93 -16.12 -17.58 1.96
C GLY A 93 -15.01 -18.04 1.02
N THR A 94 -15.29 -18.06 -0.26
CA THR A 94 -14.34 -18.48 -1.31
C THR A 94 -13.20 -17.51 -1.50
N SER A 95 -13.39 -16.24 -1.16
CA SER A 95 -12.37 -15.20 -1.24
C SER A 95 -12.03 -14.67 0.14
N VAL A 96 -10.73 -14.57 0.42
CA VAL A 96 -10.19 -14.01 1.67
C VAL A 96 -9.11 -13.00 1.32
N MET A 97 -9.22 -11.81 1.87
CA MET A 97 -8.23 -10.75 1.71
C MET A 97 -7.83 -10.15 3.04
N LEU A 98 -6.62 -9.65 3.10
CA LEU A 98 -6.08 -8.85 4.19
C LEU A 98 -6.08 -7.40 3.76
N VAL A 99 -6.58 -6.52 4.65
CA VAL A 99 -6.63 -5.09 4.39
C VAL A 99 -5.99 -4.35 5.55
N GLY A 100 -5.01 -3.52 5.25
CA GLY A 100 -4.40 -2.59 6.19
C GLY A 100 -4.62 -1.15 5.70
N ALA A 101 -5.23 -0.31 6.52
CA ALA A 101 -5.48 1.09 6.20
C ALA A 101 -4.66 2.02 7.10
N TYR A 102 -4.07 3.04 6.49
CA TYR A 102 -3.41 4.12 7.21
C TYR A 102 -4.40 5.27 7.40
N GLU A 103 -4.59 5.70 8.63
CA GLU A 103 -5.52 6.79 8.98
C GLU A 103 -4.87 8.17 8.84
N ALA A 104 -3.55 8.23 8.95
CA ALA A 104 -2.79 9.47 8.83
C ALA A 104 -1.47 9.23 8.08
N MET A 105 -1.05 10.24 7.33
CA MET A 105 0.21 10.22 6.58
C MET A 105 1.06 11.44 6.98
N SER A 106 2.38 11.27 6.94
CA SER A 106 3.31 12.39 7.05
C SER A 106 3.40 13.15 5.72
N GLU A 107 3.87 14.40 5.76
CA GLU A 107 4.08 15.21 4.53
C GLU A 107 5.01 14.53 3.50
N VAL A 108 6.00 13.77 3.99
CA VAL A 108 6.94 13.03 3.12
C VAL A 108 6.22 11.89 2.40
N SER A 109 5.34 11.19 3.13
CA SER A 109 4.53 10.10 2.57
C SER A 109 3.53 10.62 1.54
N ASP A 110 2.86 11.73 1.82
CA ASP A 110 1.92 12.38 0.91
C ASP A 110 2.59 12.81 -0.42
N ARG A 111 3.81 13.37 -0.33
CA ARG A 111 4.59 13.72 -1.52
C ARG A 111 4.97 12.50 -2.37
N LEU A 112 5.27 11.36 -1.73
CA LEU A 112 5.55 10.10 -2.43
C LEU A 112 4.28 9.57 -3.12
N LEU A 113 3.16 9.53 -2.40
CA LEU A 113 1.91 9.00 -2.93
C LEU A 113 1.39 9.81 -4.12
N ARG A 114 1.55 11.13 -4.13
CA ARG A 114 1.16 11.96 -5.30
C ARG A 114 1.92 11.63 -6.58
N ALA A 115 3.05 10.93 -6.48
CA ALA A 115 3.82 10.48 -7.65
C ALA A 115 3.38 9.09 -8.15
N LEU A 116 2.44 8.45 -7.48
CA LEU A 116 1.94 7.11 -7.80
C LEU A 116 0.56 7.17 -8.47
N PRO A 117 0.21 6.19 -9.29
CA PRO A 117 -1.17 5.99 -9.75
C PRO A 117 -2.11 5.75 -8.55
N PRO A 118 -3.39 6.17 -8.62
CA PRO A 118 -4.34 5.99 -7.51
C PRO A 118 -4.54 4.54 -7.07
N VAL A 119 -4.41 3.59 -7.99
CA VAL A 119 -4.43 2.16 -7.74
C VAL A 119 -3.23 1.53 -8.44
N LEU A 120 -2.45 0.76 -7.71
CA LEU A 120 -1.30 0.04 -8.24
C LEU A 120 -1.22 -1.35 -7.63
N SER A 121 -0.67 -2.32 -8.37
CA SER A 121 -0.53 -3.68 -7.90
C SER A 121 0.76 -4.32 -8.35
N LEU A 122 1.21 -5.29 -7.57
CA LEU A 122 2.28 -6.22 -7.93
C LEU A 122 1.73 -7.64 -7.84
N ALA A 123 1.99 -8.42 -8.87
CA ALA A 123 1.68 -9.84 -8.85
C ALA A 123 2.64 -10.59 -7.92
N ALA A 124 2.22 -11.74 -7.40
CA ALA A 124 3.00 -12.52 -6.44
C ALA A 124 4.39 -12.93 -6.97
N ASP A 125 4.53 -13.13 -8.28
CA ASP A 125 5.79 -13.46 -8.95
C ASP A 125 6.67 -12.24 -9.26
N GLU A 126 6.13 -11.04 -9.21
CA GLU A 126 6.89 -9.80 -9.39
C GLU A 126 7.56 -9.31 -8.10
N TRP A 127 7.11 -9.81 -6.96
CA TRP A 127 7.67 -9.41 -5.67
C TRP A 127 7.69 -10.59 -4.69
N ASP A 128 8.84 -11.10 -4.36
CA ASP A 128 9.00 -12.14 -3.34
C ASP A 128 8.96 -11.50 -1.94
N CYS A 129 7.79 -11.46 -1.33
CA CYS A 129 7.60 -10.88 -0.01
C CYS A 129 7.19 -11.93 1.03
N ALA A 130 8.18 -12.44 1.75
CA ALA A 130 7.96 -13.38 2.86
C ALA A 130 7.12 -12.78 4.03
N LEU A 131 6.87 -11.47 4.03
CA LEU A 131 6.15 -10.79 5.12
C LEU A 131 4.63 -11.00 5.05
N VAL A 132 4.06 -11.22 3.86
CA VAL A 132 2.62 -11.43 3.70
C VAL A 132 2.14 -12.67 4.46
N PRO A 133 2.76 -13.85 4.34
CA PRO A 133 2.41 -15.02 5.15
C PRO A 133 2.55 -14.76 6.66
N VAL A 134 3.56 -14.00 7.09
CA VAL A 134 3.73 -13.64 8.51
C VAL A 134 2.58 -12.75 8.98
N LEU A 135 2.22 -11.74 8.20
CA LEU A 135 1.09 -10.86 8.51
C LEU A 135 -0.23 -11.65 8.60
N CYS A 136 -0.47 -12.61 7.69
CA CYS A 136 -1.63 -13.50 7.74
C CYS A 136 -1.70 -14.34 9.02
N GLN A 137 -0.56 -14.79 9.54
CA GLN A 137 -0.50 -15.57 10.79
C GLN A 137 -0.67 -14.67 12.02
N GLU A 138 -0.19 -13.43 11.95
CA GLU A 138 -0.25 -12.51 13.09
C GLU A 138 -1.63 -11.86 13.25
N VAL A 139 -2.36 -11.57 12.17
CA VAL A 139 -3.62 -10.81 12.22
C VAL A 139 -4.71 -11.51 13.05
N VAL A 140 -4.70 -12.83 13.12
CA VAL A 140 -5.68 -13.65 13.85
C VAL A 140 -5.37 -13.81 15.34
N LYS A 141 -4.19 -13.39 15.80
CA LYS A 141 -3.79 -13.45 17.20
C LYS A 141 -4.36 -12.28 17.98
N ASP A 142 -4.53 -12.46 19.28
CA ASP A 142 -4.99 -11.42 20.21
C ASP A 142 -4.06 -11.32 21.44
N ASP A 143 -2.76 -11.29 21.18
CA ASP A 143 -1.72 -11.19 22.18
C ASP A 143 -1.48 -9.75 22.64
N PRO A 144 -0.99 -9.53 23.86
CA PRO A 144 -0.57 -8.19 24.29
C PRO A 144 0.46 -7.57 23.33
N GLY A 145 0.22 -6.34 22.89
CA GLY A 145 1.08 -5.65 21.94
C GLY A 145 0.84 -5.99 20.47
N GLN A 146 -0.17 -6.80 20.16
CA GLN A 146 -0.47 -7.27 18.79
C GLN A 146 -0.64 -6.12 17.79
N THR A 147 -1.30 -5.04 18.18
CA THR A 147 -1.45 -3.86 17.31
C THR A 147 -0.09 -3.30 16.86
N ALA A 148 0.87 -3.17 17.78
CA ALA A 148 2.19 -2.68 17.44
C ALA A 148 2.96 -3.63 16.50
N VAL A 149 2.77 -4.94 16.64
CA VAL A 149 3.36 -5.95 15.73
C VAL A 149 2.76 -5.80 14.34
N LEU A 150 1.43 -5.72 14.23
CA LEU A 150 0.73 -5.58 12.95
C LEU A 150 1.09 -4.28 12.24
N ASP A 151 1.18 -3.15 12.95
CA ASP A 151 1.60 -1.87 12.40
C ASP A 151 3.01 -1.97 11.79
N ARG A 152 3.96 -2.59 12.49
CA ARG A 152 5.33 -2.76 11.97
C ARG A 152 5.40 -3.71 10.79
N LEU A 153 4.62 -4.79 10.79
CA LEU A 153 4.54 -5.70 9.65
C LEU A 153 3.94 -4.99 8.43
N LEU A 154 2.88 -4.21 8.62
CA LEU A 154 2.26 -3.44 7.55
C LEU A 154 3.22 -2.40 6.97
N ASP A 155 3.96 -1.68 7.81
CA ASP A 155 5.00 -0.73 7.38
C ASP A 155 6.09 -1.44 6.53
N LEU A 156 6.54 -2.62 6.96
CA LEU A 156 7.53 -3.39 6.21
C LEU A 156 7.00 -3.87 4.86
N VAL A 157 5.75 -4.36 4.82
CA VAL A 157 5.07 -4.77 3.57
C VAL A 157 4.96 -3.57 2.61
N LEU A 158 4.56 -2.40 3.11
CA LEU A 158 4.47 -1.17 2.32
C LEU A 158 5.82 -0.77 1.72
N VAL A 159 6.87 -0.76 2.54
CA VAL A 159 8.23 -0.41 2.07
C VAL A 159 8.73 -1.43 1.04
N ALA A 160 8.50 -2.73 1.27
CA ALA A 160 8.89 -3.78 0.32
C ALA A 160 8.15 -3.60 -1.02
N PHE A 161 6.84 -3.34 -0.97
CA PHE A 161 6.02 -3.07 -2.14
C PHE A 161 6.53 -1.86 -2.94
N LEU A 162 6.74 -0.72 -2.29
CA LEU A 162 7.22 0.50 -2.95
C LEU A 162 8.60 0.31 -3.58
N ARG A 163 9.49 -0.45 -2.92
CA ARG A 163 10.81 -0.78 -3.48
C ARG A 163 10.69 -1.65 -4.74
N ALA A 164 9.84 -2.68 -4.71
CA ALA A 164 9.59 -3.53 -5.86
C ALA A 164 8.91 -2.75 -7.00
N TRP A 165 7.92 -1.91 -6.68
CA TRP A 165 7.26 -1.05 -7.65
C TRP A 165 8.25 -0.12 -8.37
N PHE A 166 9.05 0.63 -7.63
CA PHE A 166 10.00 1.59 -8.20
C PHE A 166 11.24 0.93 -8.86
N ALA A 167 11.47 -0.35 -8.64
CA ALA A 167 12.48 -1.11 -9.39
C ALA A 167 12.05 -1.41 -10.83
N ARG A 168 10.77 -1.28 -11.16
CA ARG A 168 10.25 -1.50 -12.51
C ARG A 168 10.65 -0.36 -13.44
N PRO A 169 11.05 -0.65 -14.69
CA PRO A 169 11.49 0.38 -15.66
C PRO A 169 10.41 1.41 -16.00
N ASP A 170 9.15 1.00 -15.97
CA ASP A 170 7.96 1.78 -16.32
C ASP A 170 7.27 2.47 -15.14
N ALA A 171 7.80 2.32 -13.91
CA ALA A 171 7.17 2.82 -12.70
C ALA A 171 7.12 4.34 -12.56
N GLY A 172 7.84 5.10 -13.41
CA GLY A 172 7.89 6.54 -13.34
C GLY A 172 8.41 7.06 -11.98
N ALA A 173 9.41 6.37 -11.42
CA ALA A 173 9.96 6.71 -10.11
C ALA A 173 10.38 8.18 -10.03
N PRO A 174 10.02 8.91 -8.95
CA PRO A 174 10.41 10.31 -8.79
C PRO A 174 11.92 10.50 -8.85
N GLY A 175 12.40 11.59 -9.47
CA GLY A 175 13.83 11.84 -9.62
C GLY A 175 14.61 11.84 -8.30
N TRP A 176 14.00 12.31 -7.20
CA TRP A 176 14.62 12.25 -5.88
C TRP A 176 14.77 10.80 -5.35
N TYR A 177 13.89 9.87 -5.76
CA TYR A 177 13.99 8.46 -5.39
C TYR A 177 15.10 7.78 -6.21
N THR A 178 15.11 7.98 -7.52
CA THR A 178 16.14 7.42 -8.42
C THR A 178 17.52 7.98 -8.12
N ALA A 179 17.61 9.25 -7.71
CA ALA A 179 18.85 9.89 -7.30
C ALA A 179 19.56 9.17 -6.14
N GLN A 180 18.84 8.47 -5.26
CA GLN A 180 19.45 7.68 -4.20
C GLN A 180 20.20 6.44 -4.71
N ALA A 181 19.78 5.89 -5.84
CA ALA A 181 20.43 4.75 -6.48
C ALA A 181 21.58 5.17 -7.39
N ASP A 182 21.67 6.45 -7.76
CA ASP A 182 22.78 6.99 -8.53
C ASP A 182 24.07 6.93 -7.70
N PRO A 183 25.18 6.39 -8.22
CA PRO A 183 26.41 6.21 -7.44
C PRO A 183 27.03 7.55 -6.97
N ILE A 184 26.85 8.62 -7.74
CA ILE A 184 27.44 9.93 -7.43
C ILE A 184 26.48 10.74 -6.52
N VAL A 185 25.25 10.93 -6.99
CA VAL A 185 24.22 11.71 -6.27
C VAL A 185 23.81 11.01 -4.97
N GLY A 186 23.62 9.69 -5.01
CA GLY A 186 23.31 8.92 -3.81
C GLY A 186 24.40 8.94 -2.76
N ARG A 187 25.68 8.99 -3.16
CA ARG A 187 26.80 9.21 -2.21
C ARG A 187 26.71 10.59 -1.55
N ALA A 188 26.48 11.62 -2.32
CA ALA A 188 26.33 12.97 -1.80
C ALA A 188 25.14 13.12 -0.85
N LEU A 189 23.99 12.52 -1.21
CA LEU A 189 22.81 12.50 -0.34
C LEU A 189 23.10 11.81 1.00
N ARG A 190 23.77 10.66 0.98
CA ARG A 190 24.18 9.96 2.22
C ARG A 190 25.11 10.81 3.09
N LEU A 191 26.08 11.50 2.50
CA LEU A 191 27.00 12.38 3.24
C LEU A 191 26.23 13.51 3.94
N MET A 192 25.31 14.18 3.21
CA MET A 192 24.48 15.24 3.79
C MET A 192 23.55 14.71 4.91
N GLN A 193 22.97 13.52 4.74
CA GLN A 193 22.12 12.90 5.74
C GLN A 193 22.88 12.44 6.98
N THR A 194 24.11 11.92 6.80
CA THR A 194 24.95 11.44 7.92
C THR A 194 25.51 12.59 8.74
N ASN A 195 25.81 13.73 8.11
CA ASN A 195 26.33 14.90 8.79
C ASN A 195 25.62 16.19 8.33
N PRO A 196 24.39 16.42 8.77
CA PRO A 196 23.59 17.57 8.33
C PRO A 196 24.11 18.92 8.85
N ALA A 197 24.91 18.92 9.90
CA ALA A 197 25.52 20.14 10.45
C ALA A 197 26.79 20.58 9.70
N HIS A 198 27.34 19.74 8.82
CA HIS A 198 28.50 20.08 8.03
C HIS A 198 28.13 21.06 6.91
N PRO A 199 28.87 22.17 6.69
CA PRO A 199 28.58 23.14 5.63
C PRO A 199 28.97 22.61 4.25
N TRP A 200 28.18 21.65 3.75
CA TRP A 200 28.40 21.05 2.45
C TRP A 200 28.32 22.08 1.32
N THR A 201 29.32 22.06 0.46
CA THR A 201 29.33 22.81 -0.78
C THR A 201 29.31 21.86 -1.97
N LEU A 202 28.89 22.37 -3.14
CA LEU A 202 28.93 21.57 -4.38
C LEU A 202 30.34 21.01 -4.64
N GLU A 203 31.37 21.80 -4.34
CA GLU A 203 32.76 21.42 -4.53
C GLU A 203 33.21 20.32 -3.55
N SER A 204 32.83 20.43 -2.28
CA SER A 204 33.14 19.39 -1.28
C SER A 204 32.40 18.08 -1.59
N LEU A 205 31.13 18.13 -1.99
CA LEU A 205 30.34 16.97 -2.39
C LEU A 205 30.92 16.29 -3.64
N ALA A 206 31.28 17.05 -4.68
CA ALA A 206 31.93 16.52 -5.88
C ALA A 206 33.24 15.81 -5.58
N ARG A 207 34.08 16.40 -4.71
CA ARG A 207 35.34 15.79 -4.27
C ARG A 207 35.09 14.48 -3.51
N GLU A 208 34.15 14.47 -2.58
CA GLU A 208 33.76 13.27 -1.83
C GLU A 208 33.16 12.18 -2.72
N ALA A 209 32.42 12.58 -3.76
CA ALA A 209 31.88 11.67 -4.78
C ALA A 209 32.92 11.25 -5.83
N SER A 210 34.17 11.74 -5.74
CA SER A 210 35.28 11.41 -6.65
C SER A 210 35.00 11.82 -8.11
N VAL A 211 34.32 12.94 -8.31
CA VAL A 211 34.00 13.51 -9.63
C VAL A 211 34.39 14.97 -9.72
N SER A 212 34.49 15.52 -10.94
CA SER A 212 34.69 16.94 -11.12
C SER A 212 33.41 17.74 -10.73
N ARG A 213 33.59 19.00 -10.30
CA ARG A 213 32.46 19.90 -10.02
C ARG A 213 31.50 20.01 -11.23
N ALA A 214 32.05 20.05 -12.44
CA ALA A 214 31.27 20.15 -13.67
C ALA A 214 30.45 18.87 -13.97
N SER A 215 30.95 17.71 -13.56
CA SER A 215 30.23 16.43 -13.71
C SER A 215 29.20 16.22 -12.59
N PHE A 216 29.31 16.96 -11.48
CA PHE A 216 28.39 16.88 -10.35
C PHE A 216 27.21 17.87 -10.48
N ALA A 217 27.39 18.97 -11.19
CA ALA A 217 26.41 20.03 -11.37
C ALA A 217 25.44 19.73 -12.53
#